data_03c6d7390c2bbe3b3e127f1cbe385741
#
_entry.id   03c6d7390c2bbe3b3e127f1cbe385741
#
_cell.length_a   1.000
_cell.length_b   1.000
_cell.length_c   1.000
_cell.angle_alpha   90.00
_cell.angle_beta   90.00
_cell.angle_gamma   90.00
#
_symmetry.space_group_name_H-M   'P 1'
#
loop_
_entity.id
_entity.type
_entity.pdbx_description
1 polymer ?
#
loop_
_entity_poly.entity_id
_entity_poly.type
_entity_poly.pdbx_seq_one_letter_code
_entity_poly.pdbx_strand_id
1 'polypeptide(L)'
;MSSSKRIRIDGEKSRERVLESAIRLAAIEGLERLSLSRLAKAAGLSKSGLFGLFGSKEDLQFAIIDKAREVFTHEVVMPALAAPEGAPRLRALCEGYLDHIAFREWPSGCFFASVAAEVGGRPGPIRDRVAMDQKQWASLLRHSATRAAELRQLRSEESPEQLAFELGVMLTGADIVYLLHRDPEILERVRSALQARLGVLAAETG
;
A
#
# COMPACT_ATOMS: atom_id res chain seq x y z
N MET A 1 38.43 10.26 0.99
CA MET A 1 37.23 9.58 0.47
C MET A 1 37.07 9.96 -0.99
N SER A 2 37.09 8.96 -1.89
CA SER A 2 37.19 9.16 -3.34
C SER A 2 35.99 9.92 -3.92
N SER A 3 36.23 10.83 -4.87
CA SER A 3 35.22 11.61 -5.62
C SER A 3 34.08 10.75 -6.19
N SER A 4 34.38 9.54 -6.61
CA SER A 4 33.41 8.55 -7.13
C SER A 4 32.37 8.12 -6.07
N LYS A 5 32.76 7.99 -4.79
CA LYS A 5 31.83 7.62 -3.70
C LYS A 5 30.88 8.76 -3.38
N ARG A 6 31.34 10.01 -3.46
CA ARG A 6 30.52 11.22 -3.25
C ARG A 6 29.48 11.40 -4.35
N ILE A 7 29.86 11.24 -5.61
CA ILE A 7 28.95 11.33 -6.78
C ILE A 7 27.84 10.27 -6.67
N ARG A 8 28.17 9.04 -6.24
CA ARG A 8 27.20 7.95 -6.08
C ARG A 8 26.20 8.23 -4.96
N ILE A 9 26.65 8.76 -3.83
CA ILE A 9 25.80 9.16 -2.70
C ILE A 9 24.85 10.30 -3.09
N ASP A 10 25.34 11.28 -3.85
CA ASP A 10 24.51 12.39 -4.33
C ASP A 10 23.45 11.92 -5.35
N GLY A 11 23.80 10.93 -6.17
CA GLY A 11 22.86 10.27 -7.11
C GLY A 11 21.76 9.49 -6.37
N GLU A 12 22.11 8.71 -5.34
CA GLU A 12 21.16 7.96 -4.52
C GLU A 12 20.19 8.89 -3.76
N LYS A 13 20.68 9.97 -3.16
CA LYS A 13 19.84 10.98 -2.51
C LYS A 13 18.91 11.70 -3.48
N SER A 14 19.40 11.97 -4.69
CA SER A 14 18.58 12.58 -5.73
C SER A 14 17.48 11.63 -6.22
N ARG A 15 17.81 10.35 -6.38
CA ARG A 15 16.85 9.30 -6.74
C ARG A 15 15.74 9.18 -5.68
N GLU A 16 16.10 9.16 -4.40
CA GLU A 16 15.13 9.07 -3.29
C GLU A 16 14.16 10.25 -3.29
N ARG A 17 14.65 11.49 -3.38
CA ARG A 17 13.80 12.70 -3.47
C ARG A 17 12.85 12.67 -4.67
N VAL A 18 13.31 12.14 -5.80
CA VAL A 18 12.45 11.96 -6.98
C VAL A 18 11.33 10.98 -6.67
N LEU A 19 11.63 9.83 -6.07
CA LEU A 19 10.65 8.79 -5.77
C LEU A 19 9.61 9.25 -4.75
N GLU A 20 10.02 9.97 -3.70
CA GLU A 20 9.10 10.59 -2.74
C GLU A 20 8.13 11.57 -3.41
N SER A 21 8.65 12.44 -4.28
CA SER A 21 7.82 13.37 -5.04
C SER A 21 6.92 12.66 -6.06
N ALA A 22 7.43 11.59 -6.67
CA ALA A 22 6.73 10.83 -7.69
C ALA A 22 5.55 10.04 -7.13
N ILE A 23 5.68 9.42 -5.94
CA ILE A 23 4.56 8.74 -5.27
C ILE A 23 3.40 9.71 -5.04
N ARG A 24 3.69 10.92 -4.53
CA ARG A 24 2.67 11.95 -4.29
C ARG A 24 1.97 12.37 -5.58
N LEU A 25 2.74 12.65 -6.63
CA LEU A 25 2.19 13.07 -7.92
C LEU A 25 1.41 11.94 -8.59
N ALA A 26 1.95 10.72 -8.58
CA ALA A 26 1.28 9.55 -9.17
C ALA A 26 -0.05 9.24 -8.49
N ALA A 27 -0.11 9.42 -7.18
CA ALA A 27 -1.33 9.21 -6.41
C ALA A 27 -2.44 10.24 -6.73
N ILE A 28 -2.08 11.44 -7.18
CA ILE A 28 -3.04 12.50 -7.55
C ILE A 28 -3.36 12.47 -9.04
N GLU A 29 -2.36 12.29 -9.89
CA GLU A 29 -2.47 12.43 -11.36
C GLU A 29 -2.64 11.09 -12.07
N GLY A 30 -2.36 10.00 -11.38
CA GLY A 30 -2.19 8.66 -11.95
C GLY A 30 -0.74 8.37 -12.35
N LEU A 31 -0.34 7.12 -12.22
CA LEU A 31 1.04 6.66 -12.51
C LEU A 31 1.35 6.71 -14.01
N GLU A 32 0.38 6.35 -14.86
CA GLU A 32 0.55 6.40 -16.31
C GLU A 32 0.57 7.83 -16.86
N ARG A 33 -0.22 8.73 -16.24
CA ARG A 33 -0.35 10.13 -16.62
C ARG A 33 0.75 11.01 -16.04
N LEU A 34 1.60 10.47 -15.17
CA LEU A 34 2.65 11.22 -14.50
C LEU A 34 3.49 12.05 -15.48
N SER A 35 3.47 13.36 -15.29
CA SER A 35 4.25 14.31 -16.09
C SER A 35 5.71 14.33 -15.66
N LEU A 36 6.61 13.82 -16.53
CA LEU A 36 8.06 13.81 -16.26
C LEU A 36 8.62 15.22 -16.07
N SER A 37 8.09 16.21 -16.79
CA SER A 37 8.54 17.61 -16.66
C SER A 37 8.13 18.20 -15.30
N ARG A 38 6.91 17.89 -14.84
CA ARG A 38 6.42 18.32 -13.53
C ARG A 38 7.17 17.63 -12.40
N LEU A 39 7.42 16.32 -12.53
CA LEU A 39 8.23 15.57 -11.58
C LEU A 39 9.66 16.09 -11.49
N ALA A 40 10.34 16.32 -12.63
CA ALA A 40 11.68 16.87 -12.66
C ALA A 40 11.74 18.22 -11.93
N LYS A 41 10.78 19.12 -12.20
CA LYS A 41 10.66 20.42 -11.52
C LYS A 41 10.45 20.25 -10.00
N ALA A 42 9.55 19.35 -9.59
CA ALA A 42 9.28 19.09 -8.18
C ALA A 42 10.51 18.54 -7.43
N ALA A 43 11.32 17.73 -8.11
CA ALA A 43 12.56 17.16 -7.56
C ALA A 43 13.79 18.08 -7.69
N GLY A 44 13.66 19.26 -8.28
CA GLY A 44 14.77 20.19 -8.51
C GLY A 44 15.77 19.71 -9.57
N LEU A 45 15.31 18.95 -10.56
CA LEU A 45 16.12 18.37 -11.63
C LEU A 45 15.69 18.88 -13.01
N SER A 46 16.61 18.75 -13.98
CA SER A 46 16.25 18.84 -15.40
C SER A 46 15.58 17.53 -15.86
N LYS A 47 14.83 17.58 -16.96
CA LYS A 47 14.23 16.37 -17.55
C LYS A 47 15.31 15.36 -17.98
N SER A 48 16.44 15.82 -18.50
CA SER A 48 17.59 14.97 -18.83
C SER A 48 18.24 14.36 -17.59
N GLY A 49 18.32 15.10 -16.48
CA GLY A 49 18.78 14.59 -15.19
C GLY A 49 17.88 13.48 -14.65
N LEU A 50 16.55 13.62 -14.81
CA LEU A 50 15.60 12.57 -14.44
C LEU A 50 15.82 11.29 -15.26
N PHE A 51 15.96 11.42 -16.59
CA PHE A 51 16.28 10.27 -17.46
C PHE A 51 17.63 9.64 -17.15
N GLY A 52 18.63 10.44 -16.76
CA GLY A 52 19.93 9.93 -16.32
C GLY A 52 19.85 9.05 -15.06
N LEU A 53 18.86 9.29 -14.20
CA LEU A 53 18.64 8.50 -12.97
C LEU A 53 17.84 7.20 -13.20
N PHE A 54 16.92 7.18 -14.15
CA PHE A 54 15.96 6.09 -14.31
C PHE A 54 16.00 5.40 -15.66
N GLY A 55 16.64 5.98 -16.67
CA GLY A 55 16.73 5.42 -18.03
C GLY A 55 15.47 5.66 -18.85
N SER A 56 14.34 5.10 -18.49
CA SER A 56 13.06 5.21 -19.19
C SER A 56 11.92 5.66 -18.28
N LYS A 57 10.77 5.99 -18.88
CA LYS A 57 9.53 6.26 -18.13
C LYS A 57 9.04 4.99 -17.43
N GLU A 58 9.16 3.86 -18.07
CA GLU A 58 8.73 2.57 -17.53
C GLU A 58 9.60 2.17 -16.33
N ASP A 59 10.93 2.31 -16.43
CA ASP A 59 11.83 2.05 -15.29
C ASP A 59 11.54 2.98 -14.12
N LEU A 60 11.22 4.25 -14.39
CA LEU A 60 10.77 5.17 -13.34
C LEU A 60 9.46 4.70 -12.71
N GLN A 61 8.48 4.25 -13.50
CA GLN A 61 7.21 3.74 -12.97
C GLN A 61 7.41 2.50 -12.08
N PHE A 62 8.26 1.57 -12.49
CA PHE A 62 8.64 0.43 -11.63
C PHE A 62 9.34 0.88 -10.36
N ALA A 63 10.26 1.82 -10.43
CA ALA A 63 10.92 2.35 -9.24
C ALA A 63 9.94 3.05 -8.28
N ILE A 64 8.91 3.73 -8.80
CA ILE A 64 7.84 4.32 -7.98
C ILE A 64 7.02 3.24 -7.27
N ILE A 65 6.64 2.16 -7.98
CA ILE A 65 5.92 1.02 -7.41
C ILE A 65 6.76 0.35 -6.30
N ASP A 66 8.06 0.14 -6.55
CA ASP A 66 8.97 -0.46 -5.56
C ASP A 66 9.08 0.41 -4.31
N LYS A 67 9.19 1.72 -4.47
CA LYS A 67 9.23 2.66 -3.34
C LYS A 67 7.90 2.71 -2.60
N ALA A 68 6.77 2.70 -3.29
CA ALA A 68 5.45 2.63 -2.66
C ALA A 68 5.28 1.34 -1.85
N ARG A 69 5.79 0.20 -2.35
CA ARG A 69 5.79 -1.07 -1.62
C ARG A 69 6.68 -1.02 -0.38
N GLU A 70 7.88 -0.42 -0.47
CA GLU A 70 8.77 -0.22 0.67
C GLU A 70 8.05 0.56 1.78
N VAL A 71 7.42 1.69 1.41
CA VAL A 71 6.66 2.53 2.35
C VAL A 71 5.50 1.75 2.98
N PHE A 72 4.68 1.08 2.18
CA PHE A 72 3.56 0.26 2.67
C PHE A 72 4.04 -0.87 3.60
N THR A 73 5.12 -1.53 3.24
CA THR A 73 5.72 -2.57 4.08
C THR A 73 6.17 -2.01 5.43
N HIS A 74 6.83 -0.87 5.42
CA HIS A 74 7.32 -0.23 6.63
C HIS A 74 6.18 0.29 7.54
N GLU A 75 5.16 0.91 6.95
CA GLU A 75 4.08 1.54 7.70
C GLU A 75 2.99 0.55 8.16
N VAL A 76 2.70 -0.48 7.36
CA VAL A 76 1.59 -1.41 7.61
C VAL A 76 2.07 -2.81 8.02
N VAL A 77 2.94 -3.41 7.18
CA VAL A 77 3.28 -4.83 7.32
C VAL A 77 4.21 -5.06 8.51
N MET A 78 5.32 -4.33 8.59
CA MET A 78 6.33 -4.55 9.63
C MET A 78 5.78 -4.35 11.06
N PRO A 79 4.99 -3.30 11.36
CA PRO A 79 4.36 -3.16 12.67
C PRO A 79 3.40 -4.30 12.99
N ALA A 80 2.61 -4.75 11.99
CA ALA A 80 1.66 -5.84 12.19
C ALA A 80 2.35 -7.18 12.43
N LEU A 81 3.53 -7.43 11.84
CA LEU A 81 4.31 -8.64 12.09
C LEU A 81 4.86 -8.73 13.52
N ALA A 82 4.94 -7.62 14.25
CA ALA A 82 5.29 -7.64 15.68
C ALA A 82 4.14 -8.16 16.57
N ALA A 83 2.90 -8.16 16.08
CA ALA A 83 1.77 -8.76 16.80
C ALA A 83 1.84 -10.29 16.76
N PRO A 84 1.29 -10.99 17.79
CA PRO A 84 1.17 -12.45 17.78
C PRO A 84 0.47 -12.96 16.52
N GLU A 85 0.85 -14.16 16.06
CA GLU A 85 0.21 -14.79 14.89
C GLU A 85 -1.29 -15.01 15.10
N GLY A 86 -2.02 -15.11 13.99
CA GLY A 86 -3.45 -15.35 13.99
C GLY A 86 -4.27 -14.06 14.04
N ALA A 87 -5.36 -14.05 14.79
CA ALA A 87 -6.32 -12.95 14.86
C ALA A 87 -5.71 -11.62 15.32
N PRO A 88 -4.76 -11.56 16.29
CA PRO A 88 -4.08 -10.31 16.65
C PRO A 88 -3.32 -9.68 15.48
N ARG A 89 -2.55 -10.49 14.72
CA ARG A 89 -1.82 -10.00 13.54
C ARG A 89 -2.76 -9.58 12.42
N LEU A 90 -3.82 -10.35 12.18
CA LEU A 90 -4.84 -10.01 11.19
C LEU A 90 -5.49 -8.65 11.51
N ARG A 91 -5.83 -8.43 12.79
CA ARG A 91 -6.34 -7.13 13.27
C ARG A 91 -5.32 -6.01 13.06
N ALA A 92 -4.06 -6.23 13.43
CA ALA A 92 -3.00 -5.23 13.28
C ALA A 92 -2.76 -4.85 11.82
N LEU A 93 -2.87 -5.79 10.86
CA LEU A 93 -2.81 -5.51 9.43
C LEU A 93 -3.95 -4.61 8.97
N CYS A 94 -5.18 -4.88 9.44
CA CYS A 94 -6.35 -4.07 9.10
C CYS A 94 -6.24 -2.65 9.67
N GLU A 95 -5.91 -2.51 10.94
CA GLU A 95 -5.73 -1.20 11.60
C GLU A 95 -4.58 -0.42 10.95
N GLY A 96 -3.44 -1.06 10.72
CA GLY A 96 -2.31 -0.43 10.04
C GLY A 96 -2.65 0.08 8.64
N TYR A 97 -3.51 -0.64 7.90
CA TYR A 97 -4.01 -0.15 6.60
C TYR A 97 -4.89 1.09 6.77
N LEU A 98 -5.81 1.11 7.74
CA LEU A 98 -6.66 2.28 7.99
C LEU A 98 -5.84 3.48 8.43
N ASP A 99 -4.84 3.29 9.29
CA ASP A 99 -3.92 4.35 9.69
C ASP A 99 -3.10 4.87 8.50
N HIS A 100 -2.63 3.97 7.63
CA HIS A 100 -1.91 4.32 6.42
C HIS A 100 -2.70 5.24 5.49
N ILE A 101 -4.01 5.04 5.34
CA ILE A 101 -4.86 5.91 4.52
C ILE A 101 -5.29 7.19 5.26
N ALA A 102 -5.36 7.16 6.60
CA ALA A 102 -5.79 8.29 7.44
C ALA A 102 -4.71 9.35 7.58
N PHE A 103 -3.47 8.94 7.88
CA PHE A 103 -2.39 9.84 8.31
C PHE A 103 -1.49 10.36 7.19
N ARG A 104 -1.83 10.12 5.93
CA ARG A 104 -1.03 10.67 4.84
C ARG A 104 -1.28 12.16 4.67
N GLU A 105 -0.18 12.92 4.64
CA GLU A 105 -0.19 14.36 4.38
C GLU A 105 -0.73 14.76 2.99
N TRP A 106 -0.80 13.79 2.07
CA TRP A 106 -1.34 13.99 0.73
C TRP A 106 -2.64 13.20 0.50
N PRO A 107 -3.58 13.77 -0.24
CA PRO A 107 -4.93 13.26 -0.39
C PRO A 107 -5.04 12.11 -1.40
N SER A 108 -4.25 11.05 -1.26
CA SER A 108 -4.22 10.00 -2.28
C SER A 108 -4.68 8.62 -1.83
N GLY A 109 -4.96 8.44 -0.53
CA GLY A 109 -5.28 7.10 -0.04
C GLY A 109 -4.13 6.11 -0.25
N CYS A 110 -4.46 4.83 -0.45
CA CYS A 110 -3.49 3.80 -0.76
C CYS A 110 -3.03 3.91 -2.23
N PHE A 111 -1.72 4.07 -2.45
CA PHE A 111 -1.12 4.09 -3.79
C PHE A 111 -1.56 2.90 -4.65
N PHE A 112 -1.54 1.69 -4.09
CA PHE A 112 -1.89 0.48 -4.83
C PHE A 112 -3.37 0.41 -5.22
N ALA A 113 -4.28 0.89 -4.39
CA ALA A 113 -5.71 0.96 -4.72
C ALA A 113 -5.95 1.96 -5.87
N SER A 114 -5.33 3.14 -5.79
CA SER A 114 -5.44 4.19 -6.82
C SER A 114 -4.87 3.72 -8.17
N VAL A 115 -3.66 3.15 -8.18
CA VAL A 115 -3.02 2.68 -9.42
C VAL A 115 -3.74 1.45 -9.98
N ALA A 116 -4.24 0.53 -9.15
CA ALA A 116 -5.03 -0.60 -9.61
C ALA A 116 -6.31 -0.15 -10.35
N ALA A 117 -6.99 0.88 -9.84
CA ALA A 117 -8.15 1.47 -10.53
C ALA A 117 -7.78 2.12 -11.87
N GLU A 118 -6.60 2.73 -11.97
CA GLU A 118 -6.11 3.35 -13.21
C GLU A 118 -5.75 2.31 -14.29
N VAL A 119 -5.03 1.25 -13.92
CA VAL A 119 -4.45 0.30 -14.88
C VAL A 119 -5.25 -0.99 -15.07
N GLY A 120 -6.23 -1.26 -14.19
CA GLY A 120 -6.93 -2.55 -14.11
C GLY A 120 -7.59 -3.01 -15.41
N GLY A 121 -8.07 -2.07 -16.21
CA GLY A 121 -8.72 -2.35 -17.50
C GLY A 121 -7.78 -2.56 -18.68
N ARG A 122 -6.46 -2.42 -18.51
CA ARG A 122 -5.49 -2.45 -19.62
C ARG A 122 -4.36 -3.44 -19.34
N PRO A 123 -4.11 -4.43 -20.23
CA PRO A 123 -2.96 -5.31 -20.07
C PRO A 123 -1.65 -4.55 -20.24
N GLY A 124 -0.62 -4.94 -19.49
CA GLY A 124 0.70 -4.34 -19.57
C GLY A 124 1.55 -4.59 -18.32
N PRO A 125 2.87 -4.32 -18.41
CA PRO A 125 3.82 -4.69 -17.36
C PRO A 125 3.54 -3.97 -16.03
N ILE A 126 3.08 -2.73 -16.05
CA ILE A 126 2.69 -1.98 -14.84
C ILE A 126 1.48 -2.60 -14.16
N ARG A 127 0.44 -2.95 -14.94
CA ARG A 127 -0.75 -3.65 -14.42
C ARG A 127 -0.36 -4.99 -13.78
N ASP A 128 0.50 -5.76 -14.44
CA ASP A 128 0.91 -7.08 -13.96
C ASP A 128 1.74 -6.96 -12.66
N ARG A 129 2.58 -5.93 -12.55
CA ARG A 129 3.32 -5.65 -11.33
C ARG A 129 2.38 -5.27 -10.18
N VAL A 130 1.44 -4.37 -10.40
CA VAL A 130 0.44 -3.97 -9.38
C VAL A 130 -0.42 -5.16 -8.96
N ALA A 131 -0.85 -6.00 -9.92
CA ALA A 131 -1.60 -7.21 -9.63
C ALA A 131 -0.81 -8.21 -8.76
N MET A 132 0.52 -8.30 -8.97
CA MET A 132 1.39 -9.13 -8.14
C MET A 132 1.47 -8.58 -6.70
N ASP A 133 1.64 -7.28 -6.52
CA ASP A 133 1.69 -6.65 -5.19
C ASP A 133 0.35 -6.80 -4.44
N GLN A 134 -0.78 -6.64 -5.14
CA GLN A 134 -2.12 -6.89 -4.59
C GLN A 134 -2.33 -8.35 -4.17
N LYS A 135 -1.82 -9.30 -4.95
CA LYS A 135 -1.84 -10.73 -4.59
C LYS A 135 -1.01 -11.02 -3.34
N GLN A 136 0.14 -10.36 -3.18
CA GLN A 136 0.99 -10.52 -1.98
C GLN A 136 0.25 -10.00 -0.74
N TRP A 137 -0.40 -8.83 -0.83
CA TRP A 137 -1.23 -8.30 0.26
C TRP A 137 -2.38 -9.25 0.63
N ALA A 138 -3.16 -9.70 -0.35
CA ALA A 138 -4.25 -10.66 -0.12
C ALA A 138 -3.74 -11.98 0.48
N SER A 139 -2.56 -12.45 0.05
CA SER A 139 -1.92 -13.64 0.61
C SER A 139 -1.51 -13.47 2.06
N LEU A 140 -1.06 -12.28 2.45
CA LEU A 140 -0.71 -11.97 3.85
C LEU A 140 -1.94 -11.99 4.76
N LEU A 141 -3.05 -11.38 4.32
CA LEU A 141 -4.32 -11.44 5.05
C LEU A 141 -4.80 -12.89 5.20
N ARG A 142 -4.79 -13.65 4.09
CA ARG A 142 -5.19 -15.06 4.10
C ARG A 142 -4.31 -15.91 5.02
N HIS A 143 -2.98 -15.75 4.96
CA HIS A 143 -2.07 -16.46 5.85
C HIS A 143 -2.39 -16.18 7.32
N SER A 144 -2.61 -14.91 7.68
CA SER A 144 -2.95 -14.52 9.04
C SER A 144 -4.31 -15.09 9.49
N ALA A 145 -5.31 -15.14 8.58
CA ALA A 145 -6.60 -15.78 8.85
C ALA A 145 -6.47 -17.30 9.02
N THR A 146 -5.68 -17.98 8.17
CA THR A 146 -5.41 -19.41 8.29
C THR A 146 -4.73 -19.73 9.63
N ARG A 147 -3.74 -18.92 10.03
CA ARG A 147 -3.10 -19.09 11.36
C ARG A 147 -4.08 -18.87 12.49
N ALA A 148 -5.02 -17.94 12.36
CA ALA A 148 -6.08 -17.73 13.36
C ALA A 148 -7.00 -18.95 13.48
N ALA A 149 -7.36 -19.60 12.36
CA ALA A 149 -8.13 -20.84 12.37
C ALA A 149 -7.36 -21.99 13.02
N GLU A 150 -6.09 -22.21 12.66
CA GLU A 150 -5.22 -23.23 13.26
C GLU A 150 -5.07 -23.04 14.78
N LEU A 151 -5.01 -21.81 15.26
CA LEU A 151 -4.94 -21.43 16.66
C LEU A 151 -6.31 -21.44 17.36
N ARG A 152 -7.38 -21.87 16.68
CA ARG A 152 -8.77 -21.88 17.17
C ARG A 152 -9.27 -20.50 17.65
N GLN A 153 -8.84 -19.46 16.97
CA GLN A 153 -9.23 -18.07 17.22
C GLN A 153 -10.38 -17.63 16.30
N LEU A 154 -10.79 -18.48 15.36
CA LEU A 154 -11.94 -18.31 14.48
C LEU A 154 -13.02 -19.33 14.83
N ARG A 155 -14.28 -19.03 14.47
CA ARG A 155 -15.37 -20.02 14.54
C ARG A 155 -15.07 -21.21 13.62
N SER A 156 -15.52 -22.40 13.99
CA SER A 156 -15.21 -23.63 13.26
C SER A 156 -15.74 -23.64 11.81
N GLU A 157 -16.83 -22.92 11.55
CA GLU A 157 -17.44 -22.82 10.22
C GLU A 157 -16.84 -21.67 9.38
N GLU A 158 -15.94 -20.87 9.93
CA GLU A 158 -15.37 -19.71 9.25
C GLU A 158 -14.32 -20.15 8.23
N SER A 159 -14.50 -19.79 6.96
CA SER A 159 -13.46 -19.96 5.95
C SER A 159 -12.41 -18.84 6.06
N PRO A 160 -11.14 -19.18 6.33
CA PRO A 160 -10.07 -18.19 6.36
C PRO A 160 -9.92 -17.41 5.05
N GLU A 161 -10.15 -18.07 3.93
CA GLU A 161 -10.11 -17.47 2.60
C GLU A 161 -11.20 -16.42 2.42
N GLN A 162 -12.44 -16.77 2.82
CA GLN A 162 -13.58 -15.86 2.73
C GLN A 162 -13.40 -14.67 3.67
N LEU A 163 -12.97 -14.90 4.90
CA LEU A 163 -12.66 -13.83 5.85
C LEU A 163 -11.61 -12.85 5.29
N ALA A 164 -10.50 -13.37 4.80
CA ALA A 164 -9.43 -12.54 4.24
C ALA A 164 -9.91 -11.74 3.03
N PHE A 165 -10.76 -12.32 2.18
CA PHE A 165 -11.37 -11.64 1.05
C PHE A 165 -12.28 -10.49 1.50
N GLU A 166 -13.18 -10.74 2.45
CA GLU A 166 -14.09 -9.72 2.99
C GLU A 166 -13.31 -8.54 3.60
N LEU A 167 -12.29 -8.83 4.43
CA LEU A 167 -11.45 -7.80 5.02
C LEU A 167 -10.74 -6.98 3.94
N GLY A 168 -10.17 -7.63 2.94
CA GLY A 168 -9.51 -6.95 1.82
C GLY A 168 -10.44 -6.01 1.05
N VAL A 169 -11.69 -6.45 0.78
CA VAL A 169 -12.71 -5.63 0.11
C VAL A 169 -13.16 -4.45 1.00
N MET A 170 -13.35 -4.68 2.30
CA MET A 170 -13.71 -3.61 3.25
C MET A 170 -12.63 -2.53 3.31
N LEU A 171 -11.35 -2.91 3.37
CA LEU A 171 -10.23 -1.98 3.40
C LEU A 171 -10.12 -1.18 2.10
N THR A 172 -10.26 -1.84 0.94
CA THR A 172 -10.24 -1.15 -0.36
C THR A 172 -11.44 -0.21 -0.51
N GLY A 173 -12.63 -0.64 -0.07
CA GLY A 173 -13.82 0.21 -0.05
C GLY A 173 -13.66 1.42 0.87
N ALA A 174 -13.08 1.22 2.06
CA ALA A 174 -12.77 2.30 2.99
C ALA A 174 -11.86 3.36 2.37
N ASP A 175 -10.81 2.94 1.66
CA ASP A 175 -9.89 3.85 0.99
C ASP A 175 -10.61 4.73 -0.04
N ILE A 176 -11.42 4.14 -0.91
CA ILE A 176 -12.16 4.86 -1.96
C ILE A 176 -13.13 5.87 -1.34
N VAL A 177 -13.93 5.43 -0.36
CA VAL A 177 -14.97 6.28 0.25
C VAL A 177 -14.34 7.40 1.07
N TYR A 178 -13.30 7.07 1.88
CA TYR A 178 -12.57 8.07 2.65
C TYR A 178 -11.86 9.09 1.76
N LEU A 179 -11.22 8.64 0.68
CA LEU A 179 -10.55 9.52 -0.28
C LEU A 179 -11.52 10.53 -0.90
N LEU A 180 -12.74 10.09 -1.20
CA LEU A 180 -13.77 10.92 -1.85
C LEU A 180 -14.39 11.93 -0.89
N HIS A 181 -14.70 11.53 0.33
CA HIS A 181 -15.48 12.34 1.27
C HIS A 181 -14.63 13.08 2.31
N ARG A 182 -13.43 12.59 2.61
CA ARG A 182 -12.53 13.11 3.67
C ARG A 182 -13.18 13.21 5.05
N ASP A 183 -14.15 12.35 5.30
CA ASP A 183 -14.85 12.27 6.56
C ASP A 183 -14.21 11.20 7.47
N PRO A 184 -13.60 11.58 8.61
CA PRO A 184 -12.99 10.63 9.54
C PRO A 184 -13.99 9.61 10.11
N GLU A 185 -15.29 9.94 10.16
CA GLU A 185 -16.33 9.02 10.65
C GLU A 185 -16.40 7.75 9.78
N ILE A 186 -16.06 7.83 8.50
CA ILE A 186 -15.98 6.68 7.60
C ILE A 186 -14.99 5.64 8.14
N LEU A 187 -13.81 6.08 8.57
CA LEU A 187 -12.78 5.17 9.10
C LEU A 187 -13.23 4.55 10.42
N GLU A 188 -13.89 5.30 11.29
CA GLU A 188 -14.45 4.78 12.55
C GLU A 188 -15.55 3.75 12.32
N ARG A 189 -16.40 3.95 11.33
CA ARG A 189 -17.41 2.97 10.91
C ARG A 189 -16.77 1.69 10.38
N VAL A 190 -15.70 1.82 9.60
CA VAL A 190 -14.97 0.65 9.08
C VAL A 190 -14.26 -0.07 10.23
N ARG A 191 -13.60 0.64 11.18
CA ARG A 191 -13.00 0.04 12.37
C ARG A 191 -14.04 -0.75 13.16
N SER A 192 -15.21 -0.17 13.39
CA SER A 192 -16.30 -0.86 14.09
C SER A 192 -16.75 -2.12 13.35
N ALA A 193 -16.88 -2.07 12.03
CA ALA A 193 -17.26 -3.22 11.21
C ALA A 193 -16.16 -4.32 11.24
N LEU A 194 -14.88 -3.94 11.14
CA LEU A 194 -13.75 -4.87 11.25
C LEU A 194 -13.70 -5.52 12.65
N GLN A 195 -13.89 -4.73 13.71
CA GLN A 195 -13.93 -5.24 15.08
C GLN A 195 -15.10 -6.21 15.29
N ALA A 196 -16.29 -5.87 14.80
CA ALA A 196 -17.45 -6.76 14.85
C ALA A 196 -17.17 -8.07 14.10
N ARG A 197 -16.58 -7.98 12.90
CA ARG A 197 -16.25 -9.14 12.07
C ARG A 197 -15.19 -10.04 12.69
N LEU A 198 -14.17 -9.45 13.32
CA LEU A 198 -13.10 -10.17 14.03
C LEU A 198 -13.46 -10.52 15.48
N GLY A 199 -14.34 -9.75 16.12
CA GLY A 199 -14.75 -9.93 17.53
C GLY A 199 -15.77 -11.05 17.73
N VAL A 200 -16.64 -11.28 16.76
CA VAL A 200 -17.59 -12.44 16.76
C VAL A 200 -16.81 -13.77 16.77
N LEU A 201 -15.56 -13.75 16.33
CA LEU A 201 -14.68 -14.90 16.28
C LEU A 201 -14.03 -15.22 17.64
N ALA A 202 -13.91 -14.23 18.53
CA ALA A 202 -13.24 -14.37 19.84
C ALA A 202 -14.20 -14.71 21.01
N ALA A 203 -15.50 -14.55 20.84
CA ALA A 203 -16.48 -14.62 21.95
C ALA A 203 -16.96 -16.04 22.31
N GLU A 204 -16.60 -17.07 21.54
CA GLU A 204 -17.07 -18.45 21.77
C GLU A 204 -16.02 -19.39 22.41
N THR A 205 -14.90 -18.86 22.89
CA THR A 205 -13.86 -19.62 23.59
C THR A 205 -13.92 -19.48 25.12
N GLY A 206 -15.11 -19.22 25.66
CA GLY A 206 -15.39 -19.19 27.13
C GLY A 206 -16.04 -20.47 27.61
#